data_7cb09aa8fb7c5c11eb4b9652fcafc584
#
_entry.id   7cb09aa8fb7c5c11eb4b9652fcafc584
#
_cell.length_a   1.000
_cell.length_b   1.000
_cell.length_c   1.000
_cell.angle_alpha   90.00
_cell.angle_beta   90.00
_cell.angle_gamma   90.00
#
_symmetry.space_group_name_H-M   'P 1'
#
loop_
_entity.id
_entity.type
_entity.pdbx_description
1 polymer ?
#
loop_
_entity_poly.entity_id
_entity_poly.type
_entity_poly.pdbx_seq_one_letter_code
_entity_poly.pdbx_strand_id
1 'polypeptide(L)'
;MNDPLHNTPENRPRPHGDNQLRPYGDNQLRSHSDNPLYDYSPIVGRAPIRWPGGARVAFYVGLNIEHYRIDRPSTSTFAGTAGLTPDPLNYGWRDYGPRVGFWRLLKALDRHGLRASALLNSEAGERYPQIIEAGRARDWAWLAHGKNNSTFQADMEPEEERAYLVEMLDSLERTTGRRPRGWMGPALTETFRTPELLAELGLDYVLDWTNDDQPYRLNVPGMLSVPYSVELNDIGLFVSKGLTGPDFVRVVKDQLDQLSEDAADGGRVMSLALHPFVVGQPFRHKYLDEALEYVTNHPGVWLTTSDDIATHYAGTVART
;
A
#
# COMPACT_ATOMS: atom_id res chain seq x y z
N MET A 1 -40.57 27.32 36.07
CA MET A 1 -39.73 28.51 36.32
C MET A 1 -38.31 28.06 36.17
N ASN A 2 -37.61 28.64 35.18
CA ASN A 2 -36.18 28.67 34.95
C ASN A 2 -35.43 27.34 34.64
N ASP A 3 -35.37 27.11 33.38
CA ASP A 3 -34.39 26.36 32.63
C ASP A 3 -33.04 27.12 32.63
N PRO A 4 -31.89 26.52 32.77
CA PRO A 4 -30.63 27.05 32.26
C PRO A 4 -30.07 26.19 31.15
N LEU A 5 -30.21 26.75 29.97
CA LEU A 5 -29.63 26.35 28.70
C LEU A 5 -28.09 26.39 28.68
N HIS A 6 -27.54 25.43 27.94
CA HIS A 6 -26.43 25.50 27.00
C HIS A 6 -25.18 26.30 27.34
N ASN A 7 -24.10 25.61 27.51
CA ASN A 7 -22.78 26.08 27.08
C ASN A 7 -22.04 24.94 26.39
N THR A 8 -22.16 24.88 25.08
CA THR A 8 -21.25 24.16 24.20
C THR A 8 -20.05 25.05 23.90
N PRO A 9 -18.81 24.57 24.02
CA PRO A 9 -17.65 25.37 23.58
C PRO A 9 -17.63 25.48 22.07
N GLU A 10 -17.62 26.70 21.58
CA GLU A 10 -17.41 27.06 20.19
C GLU A 10 -16.12 26.45 19.64
N ASN A 11 -16.28 25.66 18.61
CA ASN A 11 -15.21 25.13 17.79
C ASN A 11 -14.62 26.29 16.96
N ARG A 12 -13.61 26.99 17.49
CA ARG A 12 -12.85 27.99 16.73
C ARG A 12 -11.83 27.25 15.88
N PRO A 13 -11.80 27.47 14.55
CA PRO A 13 -10.71 26.97 13.72
C PRO A 13 -9.38 27.60 14.19
N ARG A 14 -8.35 26.78 14.35
CA ARG A 14 -6.99 27.24 14.63
C ARG A 14 -6.50 28.05 13.42
N PRO A 15 -5.79 29.17 13.62
CA PRO A 15 -5.21 29.91 12.51
C PRO A 15 -4.17 29.01 11.81
N HIS A 16 -4.34 28.80 10.52
CA HIS A 16 -3.32 28.20 9.65
C HIS A 16 -2.08 29.09 9.73
N GLY A 17 -0.97 28.53 10.22
CA GLY A 17 0.32 29.16 10.11
C GLY A 17 0.66 29.33 8.62
N ASP A 18 1.14 30.53 8.25
CA ASP A 18 1.68 30.83 6.92
C ASP A 18 2.86 29.92 6.62
N ASN A 19 2.59 28.77 6.03
CA ASN A 19 3.60 27.91 5.45
C ASN A 19 3.94 28.50 4.07
N GLN A 20 4.89 29.44 4.04
CA GLN A 20 5.43 29.97 2.78
C GLN A 20 6.19 28.85 2.09
N LEU A 21 5.47 28.08 1.26
CA LEU A 21 6.07 27.22 0.26
C LEU A 21 6.91 28.09 -0.67
N ARG A 22 8.18 27.75 -0.85
CA ARG A 22 9.08 28.43 -1.81
C ARG A 22 8.42 28.40 -3.18
N PRO A 23 8.40 29.53 -3.93
CA PRO A 23 7.86 29.53 -5.27
C PRO A 23 8.74 28.64 -6.16
N TYR A 24 8.16 27.54 -6.65
CA TYR A 24 8.74 26.80 -7.76
C TYR A 24 8.76 27.71 -8.99
N GLY A 25 9.92 27.78 -9.64
CA GLY A 25 10.18 28.65 -10.78
C GLY A 25 9.15 28.48 -11.90
N ASP A 26 8.86 29.60 -12.56
CA ASP A 26 8.02 29.72 -13.74
C ASP A 26 8.28 28.60 -14.75
N ASN A 27 7.26 27.78 -15.03
CA ASN A 27 7.02 27.34 -16.39
C ASN A 27 5.60 26.80 -16.64
N GLN A 28 4.94 27.48 -17.54
CA GLN A 28 3.97 27.07 -18.57
C GLN A 28 3.03 25.90 -18.22
N LEU A 29 1.73 26.23 -18.13
CA LEU A 29 0.61 25.31 -18.18
C LEU A 29 0.62 24.24 -17.07
N ARG A 30 0.74 24.66 -15.81
CA ARG A 30 0.38 23.78 -14.70
C ARG A 30 -1.11 23.48 -14.82
N SER A 31 -1.41 22.23 -15.14
CA SER A 31 -2.76 21.70 -15.08
C SER A 31 -3.34 21.99 -13.69
N HIS A 32 -4.63 22.24 -13.61
CA HIS A 32 -5.38 22.66 -12.42
C HIS A 32 -5.43 21.61 -11.28
N SER A 33 -4.30 20.96 -10.96
CA SER A 33 -4.19 20.19 -9.74
C SER A 33 -3.76 21.13 -8.61
N ASP A 34 -4.51 21.15 -7.53
CA ASP A 34 -4.14 21.80 -6.27
C ASP A 34 -3.22 20.92 -5.41
N ASN A 35 -2.89 19.72 -5.90
CA ASN A 35 -1.95 18.81 -5.27
C ASN A 35 -0.50 19.15 -5.69
N PRO A 36 0.39 19.53 -4.75
CA PRO A 36 1.76 19.90 -5.08
C PRO A 36 2.65 18.68 -5.42
N LEU A 37 2.22 17.47 -5.08
CA LEU A 37 3.05 16.26 -5.20
C LEU A 37 3.04 15.66 -6.60
N TYR A 38 2.03 15.95 -7.44
CA TYR A 38 1.98 15.50 -8.83
C TYR A 38 1.07 16.40 -9.67
N ASP A 39 1.35 16.43 -10.97
CA ASP A 39 0.54 17.17 -11.93
C ASP A 39 -0.62 16.32 -12.46
N TYR A 40 -1.72 16.95 -12.82
CA TYR A 40 -2.79 16.27 -13.53
C TYR A 40 -2.29 15.78 -14.89
N SER A 41 -2.37 14.48 -15.10
CA SER A 41 -2.00 13.85 -16.38
C SER A 41 -3.05 12.77 -16.70
N PRO A 42 -4.02 13.06 -17.57
CA PRO A 42 -5.01 12.06 -17.98
C PRO A 42 -4.32 10.92 -18.73
N ILE A 43 -4.83 9.70 -18.58
CA ILE A 43 -4.24 8.52 -19.19
C ILE A 43 -4.25 8.57 -20.73
N VAL A 44 -5.21 9.31 -21.30
CA VAL A 44 -5.31 9.54 -22.74
C VAL A 44 -4.15 10.41 -23.23
N GLY A 45 -3.47 9.96 -24.26
CA GLY A 45 -2.34 10.70 -24.87
C GLY A 45 -0.99 10.49 -24.17
N ARG A 46 -0.90 9.66 -23.13
CA ARG A 46 0.39 9.27 -22.54
C ARG A 46 1.19 8.37 -23.50
N ALA A 47 2.51 8.45 -23.42
CA ALA A 47 3.38 7.51 -24.10
C ALA A 47 3.07 6.06 -23.63
N PRO A 48 2.88 5.10 -24.55
CA PRO A 48 2.54 3.74 -24.17
C PRO A 48 3.64 3.06 -23.33
N ILE A 49 3.29 2.54 -22.18
CA ILE A 49 4.18 1.66 -21.42
C ILE A 49 4.23 0.29 -22.11
N ARG A 50 5.42 -0.30 -22.21
CA ARG A 50 5.64 -1.63 -22.76
C ARG A 50 6.27 -2.51 -21.69
N TRP A 51 5.48 -3.42 -21.14
CA TRP A 51 5.97 -4.38 -20.15
C TRP A 51 6.85 -5.48 -20.77
N PRO A 52 7.71 -6.15 -19.99
CA PRO A 52 8.53 -7.27 -20.47
C PRO A 52 7.70 -8.34 -21.14
N GLY A 53 8.27 -8.97 -22.17
CA GLY A 53 7.60 -10.03 -22.93
C GLY A 53 6.35 -9.60 -23.72
N GLY A 54 6.10 -8.30 -23.85
CA GLY A 54 4.88 -7.78 -24.48
C GLY A 54 3.62 -7.94 -23.62
N ALA A 55 3.78 -8.11 -22.31
CA ALA A 55 2.67 -8.21 -21.38
C ALA A 55 1.79 -6.96 -21.42
N ARG A 56 0.51 -7.14 -21.20
CA ARG A 56 -0.51 -6.09 -21.12
C ARG A 56 -0.65 -5.53 -19.72
N VAL A 57 -0.65 -6.44 -18.72
CA VAL A 57 -0.84 -6.10 -17.32
C VAL A 57 0.35 -6.60 -16.51
N ALA A 58 0.96 -5.70 -15.74
CA ALA A 58 1.90 -6.06 -14.68
C ALA A 58 1.10 -6.34 -13.40
N PHE A 59 1.13 -7.58 -12.93
CA PHE A 59 0.39 -8.00 -11.75
C PHE A 59 1.33 -8.24 -10.58
N TYR A 60 0.98 -7.69 -9.42
CA TYR A 60 1.66 -8.00 -8.17
C TYR A 60 0.71 -8.18 -6.99
N VAL A 61 1.14 -8.97 -6.02
CA VAL A 61 0.45 -9.13 -4.74
C VAL A 61 1.07 -8.17 -3.73
N GLY A 62 0.28 -7.23 -3.22
CA GLY A 62 0.61 -6.40 -2.07
C GLY A 62 0.26 -7.15 -0.79
N LEU A 63 1.25 -7.77 -0.14
CA LEU A 63 1.04 -8.57 1.06
C LEU A 63 1.33 -7.75 2.31
N ASN A 64 0.30 -7.41 3.07
CA ASN A 64 0.40 -6.61 4.29
C ASN A 64 0.84 -7.50 5.47
N ILE A 65 2.05 -7.26 5.98
CA ILE A 65 2.63 -7.94 7.15
C ILE A 65 2.70 -6.94 8.29
N GLU A 66 1.61 -6.90 9.04
CA GLU A 66 1.32 -5.84 9.99
C GLU A 66 1.42 -6.32 11.44
N HIS A 67 1.83 -5.38 12.31
CA HIS A 67 1.77 -5.50 13.75
C HIS A 67 0.89 -4.41 14.34
N TYR A 68 0.02 -4.79 15.26
CA TYR A 68 -0.83 -3.89 16.03
C TYR A 68 -0.43 -3.96 17.51
N ARG A 69 -0.41 -2.83 18.17
CA ARG A 69 -0.05 -2.78 19.57
C ARG A 69 -1.26 -3.08 20.46
N ILE A 70 -1.06 -3.94 21.47
CA ILE A 70 -2.12 -4.32 22.41
C ILE A 70 -2.33 -3.25 23.51
N ASP A 71 -1.32 -2.41 23.74
CA ASP A 71 -1.28 -1.41 24.82
C ASP A 71 -1.90 -0.06 24.42
N ARG A 72 -2.44 0.04 23.21
CA ARG A 72 -3.12 1.25 22.73
C ARG A 72 -4.25 0.93 21.77
N PRO A 73 -5.25 1.82 21.66
CA PRO A 73 -6.27 1.72 20.63
C PRO A 73 -5.63 1.65 19.23
N SER A 74 -6.21 0.87 18.35
CA SER A 74 -5.83 0.82 16.94
C SER A 74 -7.05 1.06 16.07
N THR A 75 -6.85 1.31 14.77
CA THR A 75 -7.98 1.33 13.83
C THR A 75 -8.74 0.02 13.97
N SER A 76 -10.02 0.11 14.34
CA SER A 76 -10.80 -1.05 14.72
C SER A 76 -11.87 -1.35 13.70
N THR A 77 -11.98 -2.63 13.31
CA THR A 77 -13.10 -3.11 12.51
C THR A 77 -14.36 -3.31 13.36
N PHE A 78 -14.19 -3.62 14.64
CA PHE A 78 -15.29 -3.82 15.59
C PHE A 78 -15.40 -2.58 16.48
N ALA A 79 -16.23 -1.64 16.05
CA ALA A 79 -16.35 -0.31 16.67
C ALA A 79 -16.76 -0.36 18.15
N GLY A 80 -17.51 -1.39 18.57
CA GLY A 80 -17.98 -1.53 19.95
C GLY A 80 -16.88 -1.68 21.00
N THR A 81 -15.67 -2.11 20.62
CA THR A 81 -14.51 -2.27 21.51
C THR A 81 -13.36 -1.34 21.19
N ALA A 82 -13.49 -0.50 20.15
CA ALA A 82 -12.41 0.32 19.59
C ALA A 82 -11.68 1.21 20.61
N GLY A 83 -12.38 1.68 21.65
CA GLY A 83 -11.81 2.52 22.71
C GLY A 83 -11.21 1.74 23.88
N LEU A 84 -11.28 0.42 23.88
CA LEU A 84 -10.78 -0.40 25.00
C LEU A 84 -9.28 -0.68 24.87
N THR A 85 -8.61 -0.76 26.02
CA THR A 85 -7.21 -1.18 26.14
C THR A 85 -7.06 -2.09 27.35
N PRO A 86 -6.76 -3.41 27.20
CA PRO A 86 -6.61 -4.10 25.90
C PRO A 86 -7.94 -4.30 25.18
N ASP A 87 -7.87 -4.46 23.84
CA ASP A 87 -8.98 -4.88 22.99
C ASP A 87 -8.71 -6.31 22.42
N PRO A 88 -9.03 -7.38 23.17
CA PRO A 88 -8.75 -8.74 22.74
C PRO A 88 -9.46 -9.14 21.45
N LEU A 89 -10.63 -8.56 21.15
CA LEU A 89 -11.39 -8.86 19.95
C LEU A 89 -10.66 -8.42 18.69
N ASN A 90 -10.32 -7.13 18.59
CA ASN A 90 -9.62 -6.61 17.41
C ASN A 90 -8.16 -7.07 17.33
N TYR A 91 -7.46 -7.08 18.47
CA TYR A 91 -6.09 -7.56 18.53
C TYR A 91 -5.99 -9.04 18.14
N GLY A 92 -6.80 -9.92 18.76
CA GLY A 92 -6.78 -11.36 18.49
C GLY A 92 -7.18 -11.70 17.05
N TRP A 93 -8.13 -10.97 16.47
CA TRP A 93 -8.49 -11.14 15.07
C TRP A 93 -7.30 -10.85 14.13
N ARG A 94 -6.55 -9.80 14.38
CA ARG A 94 -5.35 -9.44 13.59
C ARG A 94 -4.18 -10.37 13.88
N ASP A 95 -3.97 -10.77 15.13
CA ASP A 95 -2.92 -11.72 15.53
C ASP A 95 -3.10 -13.12 14.93
N TYR A 96 -4.31 -13.46 14.48
CA TYR A 96 -4.53 -14.64 13.63
C TYR A 96 -3.69 -14.60 12.35
N GLY A 97 -3.41 -13.42 11.81
CA GLY A 97 -2.62 -13.21 10.61
C GLY A 97 -1.24 -13.86 10.70
N PRO A 98 -0.32 -13.36 11.54
CA PRO A 98 1.03 -13.91 11.66
C PRO A 98 1.05 -15.35 12.21
N ARG A 99 0.06 -15.74 13.02
CA ARG A 99 0.02 -17.09 13.64
C ARG A 99 -0.43 -18.19 12.68
N VAL A 100 -1.42 -17.91 11.84
CA VAL A 100 -2.10 -18.93 11.01
C VAL A 100 -2.30 -18.48 9.57
N GLY A 101 -2.89 -17.30 9.37
CA GLY A 101 -3.33 -16.84 8.07
C GLY A 101 -2.19 -16.68 7.06
N PHE A 102 -1.07 -16.14 7.51
CA PHE A 102 0.13 -16.00 6.69
C PHE A 102 0.61 -17.34 6.11
N TRP A 103 0.68 -18.36 6.92
CA TRP A 103 1.16 -19.69 6.50
C TRP A 103 0.26 -20.37 5.49
N ARG A 104 -1.04 -20.07 5.56
CA ARG A 104 -2.00 -20.55 4.56
C ARG A 104 -1.86 -19.77 3.25
N LEU A 105 -1.73 -18.46 3.33
CA LEU A 105 -1.54 -17.58 2.18
C LEU A 105 -0.21 -17.87 1.47
N LEU A 106 0.86 -18.09 2.22
CA LEU A 106 2.17 -18.47 1.69
C LEU A 106 2.07 -19.70 0.77
N LYS A 107 1.30 -20.74 1.19
CA LYS A 107 1.10 -21.96 0.39
C LYS A 107 0.36 -21.67 -0.92
N ALA A 108 -0.55 -20.70 -0.94
CA ALA A 108 -1.22 -20.30 -2.18
C ALA A 108 -0.24 -19.56 -3.10
N LEU A 109 0.53 -18.61 -2.59
CA LEU A 109 1.55 -17.91 -3.38
C LEU A 109 2.56 -18.89 -3.98
N ASP A 110 3.05 -19.86 -3.20
CA ASP A 110 3.97 -20.89 -3.67
C ASP A 110 3.35 -21.75 -4.79
N ARG A 111 2.09 -22.15 -4.64
CA ARG A 111 1.37 -22.97 -5.63
C ARG A 111 1.27 -22.26 -6.98
N HIS A 112 1.07 -20.96 -6.94
CA HIS A 112 0.91 -20.12 -8.13
C HIS A 112 2.21 -19.46 -8.60
N GLY A 113 3.35 -19.77 -7.98
CA GLY A 113 4.66 -19.23 -8.35
C GLY A 113 4.79 -17.71 -8.17
N LEU A 114 4.05 -17.13 -7.21
CA LEU A 114 3.99 -15.68 -6.99
C LEU A 114 4.99 -15.23 -5.94
N ARG A 115 5.75 -14.19 -6.27
CA ARG A 115 6.51 -13.39 -5.31
C ARG A 115 5.62 -12.27 -4.78
N ALA A 116 5.74 -11.94 -3.49
CA ALA A 116 5.01 -10.83 -2.91
C ALA A 116 5.81 -9.53 -2.91
N SER A 117 5.10 -8.41 -3.03
CA SER A 117 5.52 -7.10 -2.55
C SER A 117 5.05 -6.99 -1.10
N ALA A 118 5.94 -7.29 -0.16
CA ALA A 118 5.61 -7.40 1.25
C ALA A 118 5.68 -6.02 1.92
N LEU A 119 4.52 -5.49 2.29
CA LEU A 119 4.33 -4.25 3.03
C LEU A 119 4.58 -4.56 4.51
N LEU A 120 5.76 -4.24 5.00
CA LEU A 120 6.26 -4.72 6.28
C LEU A 120 6.39 -3.62 7.31
N ASN A 121 5.65 -3.74 8.41
CA ASN A 121 5.97 -2.94 9.59
C ASN A 121 7.31 -3.39 10.19
N SER A 122 8.15 -2.46 10.65
CA SER A 122 9.44 -2.82 11.25
C SER A 122 9.28 -3.64 12.52
N GLU A 123 8.30 -3.36 13.36
CA GLU A 123 7.99 -4.16 14.55
C GLU A 123 7.50 -5.58 14.18
N ALA A 124 6.79 -5.74 13.06
CA ALA A 124 6.43 -7.07 12.57
C ALA A 124 7.68 -7.85 12.12
N GLY A 125 8.64 -7.19 11.47
CA GLY A 125 9.91 -7.78 11.09
C GLY A 125 10.71 -8.31 12.29
N GLU A 126 10.73 -7.55 13.38
CA GLU A 126 11.42 -7.93 14.61
C GLU A 126 10.71 -9.07 15.37
N ARG A 127 9.38 -9.07 15.35
CA ARG A 127 8.55 -10.00 16.14
C ARG A 127 8.30 -11.34 15.45
N TYR A 128 8.34 -11.39 14.12
CA TYR A 128 7.97 -12.56 13.34
C TYR A 128 9.11 -13.05 12.42
N PRO A 129 10.29 -13.41 12.98
CA PRO A 129 11.48 -13.76 12.18
C PRO A 129 11.23 -14.91 11.21
N GLN A 130 10.33 -15.85 11.52
CA GLN A 130 9.98 -16.96 10.63
C GLN A 130 9.28 -16.48 9.37
N ILE A 131 8.47 -15.40 9.45
CA ILE A 131 7.84 -14.78 8.30
C ILE A 131 8.89 -14.12 7.40
N ILE A 132 9.87 -13.45 8.02
CA ILE A 132 10.97 -12.81 7.29
C ILE A 132 11.81 -13.87 6.58
N GLU A 133 12.17 -14.96 7.25
CA GLU A 133 12.91 -16.07 6.64
C GLU A 133 12.15 -16.66 5.44
N ALA A 134 10.83 -16.88 5.58
CA ALA A 134 9.99 -17.40 4.51
C ALA A 134 9.97 -16.47 3.28
N GLY A 135 9.87 -15.16 3.47
CA GLY A 135 9.90 -14.18 2.39
C GLY A 135 11.28 -14.04 1.74
N ARG A 136 12.35 -14.05 2.55
CA ARG A 136 13.74 -14.04 2.05
C ARG A 136 14.04 -15.25 1.16
N ALA A 137 13.59 -16.43 1.56
CA ALA A 137 13.76 -17.66 0.77
C ALA A 137 13.04 -17.61 -0.59
N ARG A 138 12.11 -16.67 -0.78
CA ARG A 138 11.31 -16.50 -2.02
C ARG A 138 11.65 -15.23 -2.80
N ASP A 139 12.69 -14.53 -2.39
CA ASP A 139 13.12 -13.27 -3.01
C ASP A 139 11.98 -12.24 -3.14
N TRP A 140 11.22 -12.04 -2.07
CA TRP A 140 10.16 -11.06 -2.03
C TRP A 140 10.71 -9.64 -2.06
N ALA A 141 9.96 -8.70 -2.66
CA ALA A 141 10.21 -7.29 -2.49
C ALA A 141 9.75 -6.85 -1.10
N TRP A 142 10.62 -6.16 -0.36
CA TRP A 142 10.32 -5.64 0.96
C TRP A 142 10.06 -4.14 0.89
N LEU A 143 8.84 -3.73 1.25
CA LEU A 143 8.45 -2.33 1.31
C LEU A 143 8.33 -1.88 2.76
N ALA A 144 8.73 -0.65 3.00
CA ALA A 144 8.54 -0.02 4.30
C ALA A 144 7.06 0.34 4.51
N HIS A 145 6.52 -0.04 5.67
CA HIS A 145 5.12 0.18 6.03
C HIS A 145 4.97 0.70 7.47
N GLY A 146 5.76 1.71 7.82
CA GLY A 146 5.80 2.27 9.17
C GLY A 146 6.35 1.30 10.22
N LYS A 147 6.34 1.73 11.50
CA LYS A 147 6.76 0.87 12.62
C LYS A 147 5.70 -0.17 12.96
N ASN A 148 4.44 0.24 13.04
CA ASN A 148 3.28 -0.59 13.33
C ASN A 148 1.99 0.11 12.85
N ASN A 149 0.85 -0.58 12.82
CA ASN A 149 -0.43 -0.02 12.40
C ASN A 149 -1.24 0.62 13.55
N SER A 150 -0.60 0.92 14.67
CA SER A 150 -1.17 1.68 15.79
C SER A 150 -0.51 3.05 15.99
N THR A 151 0.43 3.44 15.13
CA THR A 151 1.14 4.71 15.17
C THR A 151 1.32 5.24 13.74
N PHE A 152 0.75 6.40 13.48
CA PHE A 152 0.81 7.05 12.17
C PHE A 152 1.76 8.24 12.23
N GLN A 153 2.53 8.45 11.15
CA GLN A 153 3.44 9.59 11.05
C GLN A 153 2.73 10.89 10.64
N ALA A 154 1.47 10.81 10.22
CA ALA A 154 0.72 11.94 9.68
C ALA A 154 0.60 13.16 10.63
N ASP A 155 0.71 12.93 11.95
CA ASP A 155 0.62 13.98 12.97
C ASP A 155 2.00 14.37 13.56
N MET A 156 3.10 13.84 12.99
CA MET A 156 4.46 14.09 13.49
C MET A 156 5.02 15.41 12.99
N GLU A 157 5.80 16.10 13.85
CA GLU A 157 6.62 17.24 13.43
C GLU A 157 7.75 16.77 12.49
N PRO A 158 8.33 17.66 11.65
CA PRO A 158 9.29 17.27 10.61
C PRO A 158 10.50 16.46 11.10
N GLU A 159 11.10 16.90 12.20
CA GLU A 159 12.27 16.23 12.78
C GLU A 159 11.90 14.87 13.40
N GLU A 160 10.71 14.77 13.98
CA GLU A 160 10.18 13.53 14.53
C GLU A 160 9.87 12.52 13.42
N GLU A 161 9.21 12.98 12.35
CA GLU A 161 8.92 12.13 11.17
C GLU A 161 10.22 11.58 10.56
N ARG A 162 11.24 12.44 10.37
CA ARG A 162 12.52 12.00 9.84
C ARG A 162 13.21 10.96 10.72
N ALA A 163 13.24 11.19 12.03
CA ALA A 163 13.81 10.23 13.00
C ALA A 163 13.04 8.90 12.99
N TYR A 164 11.71 8.97 12.95
CA TYR A 164 10.83 7.80 12.82
C TYR A 164 11.15 6.96 11.58
N LEU A 165 11.27 7.61 10.41
CA LEU A 165 11.57 6.94 9.15
C LEU A 165 12.97 6.29 9.15
N VAL A 166 13.99 7.00 9.67
CA VAL A 166 15.36 6.46 9.77
C VAL A 166 15.37 5.20 10.63
N GLU A 167 14.84 5.26 11.86
CA GLU A 167 14.82 4.11 12.77
C GLU A 167 14.08 2.91 12.19
N MET A 168 12.93 3.17 11.55
CA MET A 168 12.12 2.14 10.90
C MET A 168 12.87 1.47 9.75
N LEU A 169 13.50 2.27 8.85
CA LEU A 169 14.25 1.75 7.71
C LEU A 169 15.48 0.94 8.16
N ASP A 170 16.21 1.41 9.17
CA ASP A 170 17.37 0.71 9.71
C ASP A 170 16.96 -0.64 10.35
N SER A 171 15.80 -0.68 11.02
CA SER A 171 15.23 -1.92 11.54
C SER A 171 14.85 -2.91 10.42
N LEU A 172 14.19 -2.42 9.36
CA LEU A 172 13.83 -3.24 8.20
C LEU A 172 15.07 -3.81 7.49
N GLU A 173 16.10 -2.97 7.29
CA GLU A 173 17.35 -3.43 6.68
C GLU A 173 18.03 -4.53 7.51
N ARG A 174 18.10 -4.36 8.83
CA ARG A 174 18.65 -5.39 9.73
C ARG A 174 17.87 -6.69 9.68
N THR A 175 16.53 -6.63 9.66
CA THR A 175 15.68 -7.82 9.75
C THR A 175 15.56 -8.54 8.41
N THR A 176 15.38 -7.81 7.30
CA THR A 176 15.19 -8.40 5.98
C THR A 176 16.51 -8.67 5.23
N GLY A 177 17.60 -8.03 5.65
CA GLY A 177 18.91 -8.07 4.96
C GLY A 177 18.98 -7.17 3.73
N ARG A 178 17.95 -6.37 3.46
CA ARG A 178 17.89 -5.39 2.36
C ARG A 178 17.22 -4.11 2.82
N ARG A 179 17.74 -2.96 2.39
CA ARG A 179 17.04 -1.69 2.57
C ARG A 179 15.81 -1.66 1.63
N PRO A 180 14.62 -1.33 2.14
CA PRO A 180 13.44 -1.17 1.29
C PRO A 180 13.65 -0.10 0.22
N ARG A 181 13.10 -0.32 -0.97
CA ARG A 181 13.08 0.66 -2.05
C ARG A 181 11.75 1.39 -2.16
N GLY A 182 10.68 0.72 -1.73
CA GLY A 182 9.31 1.23 -1.78
C GLY A 182 8.75 1.51 -0.41
N TRP A 183 7.75 2.36 -0.40
CA TRP A 183 6.98 2.76 0.77
C TRP A 183 5.48 2.61 0.53
N MET A 184 4.76 2.25 1.58
CA MET A 184 3.33 2.52 1.74
C MET A 184 3.06 2.88 3.20
N GLY A 185 2.48 4.03 3.46
CA GLY A 185 2.11 4.44 4.81
C GLY A 185 1.06 3.51 5.42
N PRO A 186 1.11 3.24 6.74
CA PRO A 186 0.00 2.56 7.40
C PRO A 186 -1.32 3.27 7.11
N ALA A 187 -2.32 2.52 6.63
CA ALA A 187 -3.60 3.05 6.15
C ALA A 187 -3.46 4.09 5.01
N LEU A 188 -2.42 4.02 4.18
CA LEU A 188 -2.08 4.94 3.09
C LEU A 188 -1.94 6.40 3.57
N THR A 189 -1.42 6.61 4.77
CA THR A 189 -1.22 7.94 5.34
C THR A 189 0.20 8.45 5.12
N GLU A 190 0.31 9.74 4.81
CA GLU A 190 1.57 10.45 4.69
C GLU A 190 1.40 11.93 5.06
N THR A 191 2.49 12.64 5.27
CA THR A 191 2.53 14.10 5.27
C THR A 191 2.92 14.61 3.89
N PHE A 192 2.77 15.89 3.61
CA PHE A 192 3.30 16.48 2.37
C PHE A 192 4.82 16.36 2.22
N ARG A 193 5.54 16.09 3.31
CA ARG A 193 7.00 15.93 3.34
C ARG A 193 7.44 14.48 3.21
N THR A 194 6.57 13.52 3.49
CA THR A 194 6.92 12.10 3.48
C THR A 194 7.65 11.69 2.19
N PRO A 195 7.16 12.02 0.97
CA PRO A 195 7.84 11.62 -0.25
C PRO A 195 9.25 12.23 -0.41
N GLU A 196 9.47 13.49 0.03
CA GLU A 196 10.80 14.12 0.00
C GLU A 196 11.75 13.44 0.98
N LEU A 197 11.30 13.19 2.21
CA LEU A 197 12.09 12.50 3.23
C LEU A 197 12.47 11.06 2.78
N LEU A 198 11.54 10.35 2.16
CA LEU A 198 11.78 9.01 1.64
C LEU A 198 12.83 9.03 0.51
N ALA A 199 12.74 9.99 -0.41
CA ALA A 199 13.74 10.18 -1.47
C ALA A 199 15.14 10.48 -0.90
N GLU A 200 15.25 11.38 0.09
CA GLU A 200 16.50 11.65 0.82
C GLU A 200 17.07 10.41 1.50
N LEU A 201 16.21 9.51 1.97
CA LEU A 201 16.58 8.27 2.64
C LEU A 201 16.82 7.11 1.67
N GLY A 202 16.73 7.37 0.35
CA GLY A 202 17.11 6.44 -0.72
C GLY A 202 15.99 5.50 -1.18
N LEU A 203 14.73 5.83 -0.93
CA LEU A 203 13.61 5.11 -1.52
C LEU A 203 13.26 5.68 -2.90
N ASP A 204 12.73 4.83 -3.78
CA ASP A 204 12.49 5.16 -5.19
C ASP A 204 11.01 5.39 -5.50
N TYR A 205 10.09 4.81 -4.71
CA TYR A 205 8.67 4.87 -5.02
C TYR A 205 7.77 4.74 -3.79
N VAL A 206 6.55 5.24 -3.94
CA VAL A 206 5.44 5.09 -2.98
C VAL A 206 4.25 4.38 -3.62
N LEU A 207 3.39 3.79 -2.79
CA LEU A 207 2.13 3.13 -3.18
C LEU A 207 0.89 3.87 -2.64
N ASP A 208 1.05 4.97 -1.93
CA ASP A 208 -0.02 5.64 -1.19
C ASP A 208 -1.08 6.28 -2.10
N TRP A 209 -0.71 6.63 -3.33
CA TRP A 209 -1.61 7.29 -4.29
C TRP A 209 -2.31 6.27 -5.18
N THR A 210 -3.59 5.98 -4.85
CA THR A 210 -4.40 4.97 -5.56
C THR A 210 -5.24 5.60 -6.68
N ASN A 211 -4.61 6.41 -7.52
CA ASN A 211 -5.28 7.32 -8.45
C ASN A 211 -4.96 7.05 -9.92
N ASP A 212 -4.24 5.97 -10.23
CA ASP A 212 -3.83 5.66 -11.59
C ASP A 212 -3.67 4.15 -11.85
N ASP A 213 -3.77 3.74 -13.11
CA ASP A 213 -3.49 2.37 -13.57
C ASP A 213 -2.06 2.22 -14.10
N GLN A 214 -1.27 3.30 -14.11
CA GLN A 214 0.10 3.34 -14.59
C GLN A 214 1.01 4.01 -13.56
N PRO A 215 2.28 3.61 -13.43
CA PRO A 215 3.23 4.38 -12.65
C PRO A 215 3.42 5.78 -13.23
N TYR A 216 3.71 6.75 -12.37
CA TYR A 216 4.05 8.11 -12.79
C TYR A 216 5.09 8.73 -11.85
N ARG A 217 5.68 9.86 -12.27
CA ARG A 217 6.63 10.59 -11.45
C ARG A 217 5.91 11.55 -10.51
N LEU A 218 6.34 11.58 -9.25
CA LEU A 218 5.98 12.66 -8.35
C LEU A 218 6.84 13.91 -8.65
N ASN A 219 6.37 15.07 -8.19
CA ASN A 219 7.14 16.33 -8.21
C ASN A 219 8.29 16.34 -7.18
N VAL A 220 8.72 15.15 -6.77
CA VAL A 220 9.87 14.89 -5.91
C VAL A 220 10.93 14.18 -6.75
N PRO A 221 12.16 14.73 -6.89
CA PRO A 221 13.19 14.14 -7.72
C PRO A 221 13.48 12.67 -7.38
N GLY A 222 13.39 11.80 -8.39
CA GLY A 222 13.68 10.38 -8.25
C GLY A 222 12.51 9.54 -7.71
N MET A 223 11.44 10.16 -7.23
CA MET A 223 10.30 9.45 -6.64
C MET A 223 9.22 9.12 -7.67
N LEU A 224 8.74 7.88 -7.63
CA LEU A 224 7.61 7.39 -8.43
C LEU A 224 6.40 7.10 -7.54
N SER A 225 5.21 7.22 -8.11
CA SER A 225 4.01 6.55 -7.60
C SER A 225 3.80 5.29 -8.44
N VAL A 226 3.68 4.14 -7.78
CA VAL A 226 3.34 2.86 -8.41
C VAL A 226 1.93 2.48 -7.98
N PRO A 227 1.04 2.11 -8.90
CA PRO A 227 -0.35 1.83 -8.57
C PRO A 227 -0.52 0.75 -7.49
N TYR A 228 -1.32 1.07 -6.48
CA TYR A 228 -1.88 0.16 -5.49
C TYR A 228 -3.40 0.28 -5.52
N SER A 229 -4.14 -0.67 -4.97
CA SER A 229 -5.60 -0.62 -5.04
C SER A 229 -6.25 -0.66 -3.66
N VAL A 230 -7.12 0.32 -3.39
CA VAL A 230 -8.08 0.27 -2.26
C VAL A 230 -9.35 -0.47 -2.64
N GLU A 231 -9.64 -0.59 -3.95
CA GLU A 231 -10.80 -1.32 -4.45
C GLU A 231 -10.53 -2.83 -4.49
N LEU A 232 -9.36 -3.24 -5.01
CA LEU A 232 -8.91 -4.64 -5.02
C LEU A 232 -8.11 -4.98 -3.75
N ASN A 233 -8.76 -4.75 -2.62
CA ASN A 233 -8.21 -4.92 -1.27
C ASN A 233 -9.16 -5.80 -0.45
N ASP A 234 -8.64 -6.88 0.13
CA ASP A 234 -9.46 -7.87 0.83
C ASP A 234 -10.18 -7.30 2.08
N ILE A 235 -9.60 -6.28 2.76
CA ILE A 235 -10.31 -5.55 3.82
C ILE A 235 -11.50 -4.81 3.21
N GLY A 236 -11.26 -4.05 2.15
CA GLY A 236 -12.31 -3.30 1.47
C GLY A 236 -13.44 -4.20 0.98
N LEU A 237 -13.09 -5.30 0.32
CA LEU A 237 -14.08 -6.21 -0.28
C LEU A 237 -14.83 -7.04 0.77
N PHE A 238 -14.13 -7.75 1.66
CA PHE A 238 -14.76 -8.66 2.60
C PHE A 238 -15.29 -7.98 3.86
N VAL A 239 -14.58 -6.97 4.37
CA VAL A 239 -14.92 -6.39 5.69
C VAL A 239 -15.78 -5.15 5.52
N SER A 240 -15.39 -4.22 4.67
CA SER A 240 -16.12 -2.96 4.51
C SER A 240 -17.37 -3.12 3.64
N LYS A 241 -17.25 -3.79 2.49
CA LYS A 241 -18.36 -4.00 1.53
C LYS A 241 -19.15 -5.28 1.81
N GLY A 242 -18.64 -6.19 2.64
CA GLY A 242 -19.33 -7.45 3.02
C GLY A 242 -19.49 -8.43 1.86
N LEU A 243 -18.62 -8.39 0.84
CA LEU A 243 -18.72 -9.28 -0.30
C LEU A 243 -18.44 -10.73 0.08
N THR A 244 -19.04 -11.63 -0.67
CA THR A 244 -18.82 -13.08 -0.53
C THR A 244 -17.56 -13.53 -1.24
N GLY A 245 -17.13 -14.78 -1.00
CA GLY A 245 -15.98 -15.36 -1.70
C GLY A 245 -16.14 -15.41 -3.23
N PRO A 246 -17.28 -15.86 -3.77
CA PRO A 246 -17.55 -15.78 -5.22
C PRO A 246 -17.51 -14.35 -5.79
N ASP A 247 -18.02 -13.36 -5.04
CA ASP A 247 -17.93 -11.95 -5.47
C ASP A 247 -16.48 -11.48 -5.54
N PHE A 248 -15.65 -11.86 -4.57
CA PHE A 248 -14.21 -11.55 -4.60
C PHE A 248 -13.55 -12.09 -5.87
N VAL A 249 -13.81 -13.35 -6.22
CA VAL A 249 -13.27 -13.96 -7.46
C VAL A 249 -13.74 -13.19 -8.69
N ARG A 250 -15.03 -12.87 -8.75
CA ARG A 250 -15.61 -12.10 -9.87
C ARG A 250 -14.96 -10.73 -10.02
N VAL A 251 -14.81 -9.98 -8.93
CA VAL A 251 -14.18 -8.65 -8.96
C VAL A 251 -12.73 -8.72 -9.44
N VAL A 252 -11.96 -9.73 -9.00
CA VAL A 252 -10.57 -9.93 -9.48
C VAL A 252 -10.52 -10.22 -10.99
N LYS A 253 -11.45 -11.07 -11.49
CA LYS A 253 -11.54 -11.41 -12.92
C LYS A 253 -11.94 -10.18 -13.74
N ASP A 254 -13.03 -9.51 -13.38
CA ASP A 254 -13.56 -8.33 -14.07
C ASP A 254 -12.49 -7.22 -14.16
N GLN A 255 -11.73 -6.99 -13.08
CA GLN A 255 -10.64 -6.02 -13.07
C GLN A 255 -9.52 -6.39 -14.05
N LEU A 256 -9.08 -7.65 -14.05
CA LEU A 256 -8.01 -8.09 -14.93
C LEU A 256 -8.43 -8.02 -16.41
N ASP A 257 -9.65 -8.45 -16.71
CA ASP A 257 -10.18 -8.45 -18.07
C ASP A 257 -10.25 -7.03 -18.63
N GLN A 258 -10.79 -6.07 -17.84
CA GLN A 258 -10.87 -4.68 -18.25
C GLN A 258 -9.49 -4.03 -18.42
N LEU A 259 -8.58 -4.22 -17.47
CA LEU A 259 -7.21 -3.69 -17.60
C LEU A 259 -6.46 -4.29 -18.80
N SER A 260 -6.76 -5.56 -19.15
CA SER A 260 -6.18 -6.22 -20.33
C SER A 260 -6.73 -5.65 -21.63
N GLU A 261 -7.99 -5.26 -21.66
CA GLU A 261 -8.60 -4.55 -22.80
C GLU A 261 -8.00 -3.15 -22.95
N ASP A 262 -7.97 -2.37 -21.87
CA ASP A 262 -7.46 -1.00 -21.82
C ASP A 262 -5.95 -0.92 -22.17
N ALA A 263 -5.22 -2.00 -21.97
CA ALA A 263 -3.79 -2.07 -22.27
C ALA A 263 -3.46 -2.03 -23.78
N ALA A 264 -4.45 -1.98 -24.65
CA ALA A 264 -4.25 -1.72 -26.09
C ALA A 264 -3.48 -0.40 -26.32
N ASP A 265 -3.75 0.63 -25.50
CA ASP A 265 -3.12 1.95 -25.56
C ASP A 265 -1.85 2.08 -24.72
N GLY A 266 -1.48 1.04 -23.97
CA GLY A 266 -0.30 1.02 -23.11
C GLY A 266 -0.51 0.14 -21.89
N GLY A 267 0.58 -0.45 -21.37
CA GLY A 267 0.52 -1.39 -20.25
C GLY A 267 -0.14 -0.79 -19.01
N ARG A 268 -0.82 -1.65 -18.26
CA ARG A 268 -1.50 -1.35 -17.00
C ARG A 268 -0.83 -2.07 -15.83
N VAL A 269 -1.12 -1.63 -14.62
CA VAL A 269 -0.73 -2.31 -13.36
C VAL A 269 -1.98 -2.78 -12.65
N MET A 270 -1.95 -4.01 -12.16
CA MET A 270 -2.96 -4.56 -11.26
C MET A 270 -2.29 -5.00 -9.96
N SER A 271 -2.69 -4.42 -8.85
CA SER A 271 -2.31 -4.90 -7.53
C SER A 271 -3.47 -5.62 -6.85
N LEU A 272 -3.16 -6.69 -6.14
CA LEU A 272 -4.11 -7.37 -5.25
C LEU A 272 -3.59 -7.24 -3.81
N ALA A 273 -4.29 -6.41 -3.02
CA ALA A 273 -3.92 -6.14 -1.64
C ALA A 273 -4.50 -7.19 -0.70
N LEU A 274 -3.63 -7.89 0.03
CA LEU A 274 -4.00 -9.01 0.87
C LEU A 274 -3.50 -8.84 2.30
N HIS A 275 -4.38 -9.18 3.26
CA HIS A 275 -4.08 -9.19 4.69
C HIS A 275 -4.23 -10.62 5.23
N PRO A 276 -3.19 -11.22 5.83
CA PRO A 276 -3.23 -12.60 6.32
C PRO A 276 -4.37 -12.89 7.29
N PHE A 277 -4.80 -11.92 8.09
CA PHE A 277 -5.91 -12.09 9.02
C PHE A 277 -7.30 -12.03 8.35
N VAL A 278 -7.38 -11.53 7.10
CA VAL A 278 -8.62 -11.46 6.31
C VAL A 278 -8.71 -12.65 5.37
N VAL A 279 -7.92 -12.64 4.30
CA VAL A 279 -8.00 -13.68 3.26
C VAL A 279 -7.40 -15.02 3.70
N GLY A 280 -6.55 -15.00 4.73
CA GLY A 280 -6.00 -16.21 5.35
C GLY A 280 -7.02 -17.02 6.16
N GLN A 281 -8.27 -16.57 6.32
CA GLN A 281 -9.34 -17.34 6.97
C GLN A 281 -9.72 -18.58 6.14
N PRO A 282 -10.00 -19.74 6.77
CA PRO A 282 -10.23 -20.99 6.05
C PRO A 282 -11.29 -20.90 4.96
N PHE A 283 -12.42 -20.26 5.28
CA PHE A 283 -13.58 -20.17 4.37
C PHE A 283 -13.38 -19.23 3.18
N ARG A 284 -12.37 -18.33 3.24
CA ARG A 284 -12.00 -17.41 2.15
C ARG A 284 -10.89 -17.94 1.26
N HIS A 285 -10.07 -18.83 1.79
CA HIS A 285 -8.83 -19.26 1.15
C HIS A 285 -9.03 -19.91 -0.24
N LYS A 286 -10.08 -20.73 -0.40
CA LYS A 286 -10.36 -21.36 -1.70
C LYS A 286 -10.69 -20.34 -2.79
N TYR A 287 -11.28 -19.21 -2.43
CA TYR A 287 -11.60 -18.15 -3.38
C TYR A 287 -10.38 -17.30 -3.75
N LEU A 288 -9.44 -17.13 -2.81
CA LEU A 288 -8.13 -16.59 -3.15
C LEU A 288 -7.43 -17.48 -4.16
N ASP A 289 -7.40 -18.78 -3.92
CA ASP A 289 -6.76 -19.76 -4.79
C ASP A 289 -7.37 -19.74 -6.21
N GLU A 290 -8.70 -19.69 -6.32
CA GLU A 290 -9.40 -19.56 -7.60
C GLU A 290 -9.09 -18.24 -8.32
N ALA A 291 -9.03 -17.13 -7.59
CA ALA A 291 -8.70 -15.83 -8.15
C ALA A 291 -7.25 -15.80 -8.67
N LEU A 292 -6.29 -16.34 -7.89
CA LEU A 292 -4.88 -16.42 -8.30
C LEU A 292 -4.69 -17.36 -9.49
N GLU A 293 -5.41 -18.48 -9.55
CA GLU A 293 -5.39 -19.38 -10.69
C GLU A 293 -5.82 -18.66 -11.97
N TYR A 294 -6.88 -17.85 -11.90
CA TYR A 294 -7.31 -17.06 -13.05
C TYR A 294 -6.24 -16.08 -13.52
N VAL A 295 -5.67 -15.31 -12.59
CA VAL A 295 -4.64 -14.30 -12.90
C VAL A 295 -3.39 -14.94 -13.49
N THR A 296 -2.90 -16.03 -12.90
CA THR A 296 -1.63 -16.65 -13.32
C THR A 296 -1.76 -17.39 -14.66
N ASN A 297 -2.95 -17.82 -15.05
CA ASN A 297 -3.22 -18.43 -16.34
C ASN A 297 -3.69 -17.44 -17.42
N HIS A 298 -3.92 -16.17 -17.05
CA HIS A 298 -4.40 -15.17 -18.02
C HIS A 298 -3.26 -14.76 -18.98
N PRO A 299 -3.47 -14.84 -20.32
CA PRO A 299 -2.44 -14.48 -21.28
C PRO A 299 -2.14 -12.97 -21.23
N GLY A 300 -0.86 -12.62 -21.33
CA GLY A 300 -0.42 -11.22 -21.35
C GLY A 300 -0.29 -10.59 -19.96
N VAL A 301 -0.25 -11.40 -18.89
CA VAL A 301 0.08 -10.93 -17.53
C VAL A 301 1.57 -11.16 -17.24
N TRP A 302 2.23 -10.12 -16.77
CA TRP A 302 3.57 -10.20 -16.19
C TRP A 302 3.44 -10.33 -14.68
N LEU A 303 3.68 -11.54 -14.16
CA LEU A 303 3.71 -11.81 -12.72
C LEU A 303 5.00 -11.25 -12.13
N THR A 304 4.90 -10.25 -11.26
CA THR A 304 6.05 -9.46 -10.85
C THR A 304 5.92 -8.91 -9.43
N THR A 305 6.75 -7.95 -9.06
CA THR A 305 6.70 -7.18 -7.81
C THR A 305 6.64 -5.69 -8.10
N SER A 306 6.26 -4.89 -7.11
CA SER A 306 6.28 -3.43 -7.24
C SER A 306 7.69 -2.87 -7.47
N ASP A 307 8.74 -3.51 -6.90
CA ASP A 307 10.14 -3.17 -7.16
C ASP A 307 10.51 -3.32 -8.64
N ASP A 308 10.10 -4.43 -9.25
CA ASP A 308 10.37 -4.71 -10.66
C ASP A 308 9.61 -3.72 -11.57
N ILE A 309 8.36 -3.39 -11.22
CA ILE A 309 7.55 -2.38 -11.94
C ILE A 309 8.22 -1.02 -11.88
N ALA A 310 8.62 -0.56 -10.69
CA ALA A 310 9.31 0.71 -10.50
C ALA A 310 10.62 0.76 -11.30
N THR A 311 11.41 -0.33 -11.25
CA THR A 311 12.69 -0.44 -12.00
C THR A 311 12.45 -0.36 -13.50
N HIS A 312 11.48 -1.11 -14.01
CA HIS A 312 11.18 -1.12 -15.45
C HIS A 312 10.71 0.25 -15.93
N TYR A 313 9.78 0.87 -15.19
CA TYR A 313 9.24 2.18 -15.54
C TYR A 313 10.32 3.26 -15.51
N ALA A 314 11.15 3.32 -14.48
CA ALA A 314 12.28 4.27 -14.40
C ALA A 314 13.23 4.11 -15.60
N GLY A 315 13.53 2.89 -16.03
CA GLY A 315 14.40 2.61 -17.16
C GLY A 315 13.78 2.98 -18.52
N THR A 316 12.46 3.00 -18.67
CA THR A 316 11.80 3.42 -19.91
C THR A 316 11.74 4.93 -20.04
N VAL A 317 11.44 5.64 -18.96
CA VAL A 317 11.33 7.12 -18.96
C VAL A 317 12.70 7.81 -19.04
N ALA A 318 13.79 7.14 -18.65
CA ALA A 318 15.14 7.67 -18.81
C ALA A 318 15.65 7.63 -20.26
N ARG A 319 14.94 6.95 -21.17
CA ARG A 319 15.31 6.81 -22.59
C ARG A 319 14.52 7.71 -23.54
N THR A 320 13.52 8.40 -23.01
CA THR A 320 12.72 9.41 -23.73
C THR A 320 13.11 10.83 -23.29
#